data_cdd5e5c77cfbcd787a68573c8776757a
#
_entry.id   cdd5e5c77cfbcd787a68573c8776757a
#
_cell.length_a   1.000
_cell.length_b   1.000
_cell.length_c   1.000
_cell.angle_alpha   90.00
_cell.angle_beta   90.00
_cell.angle_gamma   90.00
#
_symmetry.space_group_name_H-M   'P 1'
#
loop_
_entity.id
_entity.type
_entity.pdbx_description
1 polymer ?
#
loop_
_entity_poly.entity_id
_entity_poly.type
_entity_poly.pdbx_seq_one_letter_code
_entity_poly.pdbx_strand_id
1 'polypeptide(L)'
;MSGTSGTSGTSGILIIAEHRRGELRPATLELITAAQGVRRAGEKVAVALIGAAPQALTSAVSVAGVDEIVTLQVAAPEFVPDIMEAAVNAVIEARSPSLVLVPHSIDAFGYVAAIAAKNGYGFSSDVFQIEYHGDALIATRGGYGQKVNIEVEFPGKPIVVLAVRSNVYKPPEGTSTPSVSSLAVAAVPSRVRSLAFIEPPPSDDVDMTAAEFILSIGRGIGEESNVQKFRELADKLGATLGCSRPIADAGWLPKSRQVGQSGKTASACKLYVAMGISGAIQHLAGMKHVSTIIAINSDAAASIFSVARYGVVADIFEMADALQEQSS
;
A
#
# COMPACT_ATOMS: atom_id res chain seq x y z
N MET A 1 -23.99 -44.71 -12.39
CA MET A 1 -24.63 -43.48 -11.94
C MET A 1 -24.48 -43.39 -10.44
N SER A 2 -23.49 -42.69 -9.97
CA SER A 2 -23.38 -42.33 -8.56
C SER A 2 -23.10 -40.81 -8.54
N GLY A 3 -24.13 -40.06 -8.16
CA GLY A 3 -24.05 -38.61 -8.05
C GLY A 3 -23.18 -38.26 -6.86
N THR A 4 -22.08 -37.62 -7.11
CA THR A 4 -21.34 -36.86 -6.13
C THR A 4 -22.13 -35.61 -5.83
N SER A 5 -22.79 -35.58 -4.67
CA SER A 5 -23.36 -34.39 -4.09
C SER A 5 -22.24 -33.40 -3.82
N GLY A 6 -22.07 -32.43 -4.73
CA GLY A 6 -21.25 -31.28 -4.49
C GLY A 6 -21.83 -30.50 -3.31
N THR A 7 -21.11 -30.46 -2.20
CA THR A 7 -21.33 -29.47 -1.18
C THR A 7 -21.12 -28.09 -1.80
N SER A 8 -22.21 -27.38 -2.03
CA SER A 8 -22.18 -25.95 -2.39
C SER A 8 -21.66 -25.17 -1.19
N GLY A 9 -20.36 -25.17 -0.99
CA GLY A 9 -19.70 -24.21 -0.14
C GLY A 9 -19.96 -22.81 -0.74
N THR A 10 -20.54 -21.91 0.01
CA THR A 10 -20.65 -20.51 -0.37
C THR A 10 -19.23 -20.01 -0.62
N SER A 11 -18.89 -19.80 -1.91
CA SER A 11 -17.62 -19.19 -2.27
C SER A 11 -17.51 -17.85 -1.55
N GLY A 12 -16.39 -17.57 -0.94
CA GLY A 12 -16.16 -16.37 -0.16
C GLY A 12 -14.89 -15.64 -0.60
N ILE A 13 -14.55 -14.62 0.12
CA ILE A 13 -13.35 -13.83 -0.11
C ILE A 13 -12.30 -14.21 0.93
N LEU A 14 -11.12 -14.56 0.49
CA LEU A 14 -9.97 -14.87 1.33
C LEU A 14 -8.96 -13.74 1.25
N ILE A 15 -8.56 -13.22 2.40
CA ILE A 15 -7.50 -12.22 2.53
C ILE A 15 -6.27 -12.90 3.11
N ILE A 16 -5.13 -12.76 2.45
CA ILE A 16 -3.84 -13.18 2.99
C ILE A 16 -3.24 -12.01 3.72
N ALA A 17 -3.18 -12.10 5.03
CA ALA A 17 -2.62 -11.05 5.87
C ALA A 17 -1.09 -10.98 5.70
N GLU A 18 -0.57 -9.77 5.63
CA GLU A 18 0.86 -9.52 5.66
C GLU A 18 1.26 -8.94 7.01
N HIS A 19 2.28 -9.51 7.60
CA HIS A 19 2.88 -9.02 8.84
C HIS A 19 4.41 -9.14 8.76
N ARG A 20 5.09 -8.38 9.58
CA ARG A 20 6.54 -8.44 9.71
C ARG A 20 6.92 -8.31 11.17
N ARG A 21 7.74 -9.24 11.68
CA ARG A 21 8.21 -9.25 13.07
C ARG A 21 7.08 -9.19 14.10
N GLY A 22 5.96 -9.84 13.81
CA GLY A 22 4.79 -9.86 14.69
C GLY A 22 3.90 -8.62 14.63
N GLU A 23 4.15 -7.69 13.72
CA GLU A 23 3.33 -6.51 13.50
C GLU A 23 2.55 -6.63 12.19
N LEU A 24 1.24 -6.45 12.26
CA LEU A 24 0.36 -6.45 11.10
C LEU A 24 0.67 -5.26 10.19
N ARG A 25 0.77 -5.51 8.89
CA ARG A 25 0.95 -4.42 7.91
C ARG A 25 -0.39 -3.72 7.66
N PRO A 26 -0.42 -2.38 7.65
CA PRO A 26 -1.67 -1.61 7.46
C PRO A 26 -2.45 -2.01 6.20
N ALA A 27 -1.76 -2.36 5.12
CA ALA A 27 -2.37 -2.82 3.88
C ALA A 27 -3.32 -4.02 4.07
N THR A 28 -3.09 -4.88 5.06
CA THR A 28 -4.02 -5.98 5.38
C THR A 28 -5.41 -5.48 5.78
N LEU A 29 -5.48 -4.41 6.56
CA LEU A 29 -6.77 -3.82 6.98
C LEU A 29 -7.49 -3.17 5.80
N GLU A 30 -6.74 -2.56 4.88
CA GLU A 30 -7.29 -1.99 3.65
C GLU A 30 -7.97 -3.06 2.77
N LEU A 31 -7.38 -4.27 2.70
CA LEU A 31 -7.97 -5.40 1.97
C LEU A 31 -9.33 -5.83 2.54
N ILE A 32 -9.55 -5.68 3.83
CA ILE A 32 -10.84 -5.99 4.45
C ILE A 32 -11.92 -5.05 3.92
N THR A 33 -11.62 -3.76 3.81
CA THR A 33 -12.54 -2.77 3.20
C THR A 33 -12.76 -3.07 1.71
N ALA A 34 -11.71 -3.42 0.97
CA ALA A 34 -11.84 -3.83 -0.43
C ALA A 34 -12.76 -5.05 -0.58
N ALA A 35 -12.58 -6.06 0.29
CA ALA A 35 -13.43 -7.26 0.31
C ALA A 35 -14.90 -6.94 0.61
N GLN A 36 -15.16 -6.06 1.58
CA GLN A 36 -16.52 -5.63 1.91
C GLN A 36 -17.21 -4.93 0.74
N GLY A 37 -16.45 -4.12 -0.03
CA GLY A 37 -16.98 -3.39 -1.17
C GLY A 37 -17.44 -4.28 -2.33
N VAL A 38 -16.92 -5.51 -2.41
CA VAL A 38 -17.24 -6.47 -3.50
C VAL A 38 -17.89 -7.75 -3.00
N ARG A 39 -18.18 -7.84 -1.70
CA ARG A 39 -18.80 -8.98 -1.09
C ARG A 39 -20.23 -9.17 -1.60
N ARG A 40 -20.55 -10.35 -2.11
CA ARG A 40 -21.90 -10.74 -2.51
C ARG A 40 -22.71 -11.28 -1.33
N ALA A 41 -24.02 -11.30 -1.49
CA ALA A 41 -24.93 -11.84 -0.47
C ALA A 41 -24.60 -13.31 -0.15
N GLY A 42 -24.40 -13.62 1.14
CA GLY A 42 -24.06 -14.96 1.61
C GLY A 42 -22.57 -15.32 1.57
N GLU A 43 -21.72 -14.54 0.93
CA GLU A 43 -20.27 -14.76 0.97
C GLU A 43 -19.68 -14.38 2.34
N LYS A 44 -18.62 -15.09 2.75
CA LYS A 44 -17.85 -14.79 3.95
C LYS A 44 -16.52 -14.15 3.58
N VAL A 45 -16.05 -13.26 4.45
CA VAL A 45 -14.69 -12.72 4.41
C VAL A 45 -13.84 -13.44 5.45
N ALA A 46 -12.86 -14.22 4.98
CA ALA A 46 -11.90 -14.92 5.81
C ALA A 46 -10.53 -14.24 5.72
N VAL A 47 -9.84 -14.13 6.85
CA VAL A 47 -8.46 -13.62 6.91
C VAL A 47 -7.53 -14.75 7.32
N ALA A 48 -6.54 -15.06 6.48
CA ALA A 48 -5.49 -16.04 6.77
C ALA A 48 -4.29 -15.34 7.40
N LEU A 49 -3.94 -15.77 8.61
CA LEU A 49 -2.73 -15.36 9.35
C LEU A 49 -1.71 -16.49 9.26
N ILE A 50 -0.60 -16.26 8.56
CA ILE A 50 0.44 -17.26 8.28
C ILE A 50 1.74 -16.79 8.91
N GLY A 51 2.30 -17.56 9.85
CA GLY A 51 3.55 -17.19 10.50
C GLY A 51 3.95 -18.13 11.64
N ALA A 52 5.02 -17.81 12.35
CA ALA A 52 5.49 -18.62 13.48
C ALA A 52 4.55 -18.56 14.68
N ALA A 53 3.89 -17.42 14.92
CA ALA A 53 2.94 -17.22 16.02
C ALA A 53 1.70 -16.43 15.51
N PRO A 54 0.93 -17.00 14.57
CA PRO A 54 -0.16 -16.26 13.90
C PRO A 54 -1.30 -15.89 14.87
N GLN A 55 -1.45 -16.62 15.97
CA GLN A 55 -2.48 -16.36 17.00
C GLN A 55 -2.31 -14.98 17.66
N ALA A 56 -1.09 -14.47 17.76
CA ALA A 56 -0.81 -13.16 18.35
C ALA A 56 -1.42 -12.00 17.56
N LEU A 57 -1.73 -12.23 16.27
CA LEU A 57 -2.28 -11.21 15.37
C LEU A 57 -3.82 -11.26 15.24
N THR A 58 -4.49 -12.22 15.88
CA THR A 58 -5.95 -12.40 15.73
C THR A 58 -6.73 -11.16 16.14
N SER A 59 -6.34 -10.50 17.25
CA SER A 59 -6.99 -9.27 17.71
C SER A 59 -6.84 -8.12 16.73
N ALA A 60 -5.70 -8.02 16.06
CA ALA A 60 -5.41 -6.94 15.11
C ALA A 60 -6.25 -7.03 13.82
N VAL A 61 -6.76 -8.22 13.48
CA VAL A 61 -7.65 -8.43 12.31
C VAL A 61 -9.10 -8.69 12.72
N SER A 62 -9.45 -8.62 14.01
CA SER A 62 -10.83 -8.75 14.51
C SER A 62 -11.58 -7.42 14.36
N VAL A 63 -11.65 -6.93 13.14
CA VAL A 63 -12.28 -5.64 12.76
C VAL A 63 -13.58 -5.89 11.99
N ALA A 64 -14.42 -4.87 11.90
CA ALA A 64 -15.71 -4.98 11.20
C ALA A 64 -15.54 -5.54 9.78
N GLY A 65 -16.42 -6.51 9.44
CA GLY A 65 -16.46 -7.16 8.12
C GLY A 65 -15.66 -8.44 7.99
N VAL A 66 -14.94 -8.87 9.03
CA VAL A 66 -14.28 -10.18 9.09
C VAL A 66 -15.22 -11.20 9.74
N ASP A 67 -15.48 -12.31 9.06
CA ASP A 67 -16.34 -13.40 9.52
C ASP A 67 -15.54 -14.57 10.08
N GLU A 68 -14.35 -14.84 9.53
CA GLU A 68 -13.47 -15.94 9.93
C GLU A 68 -12.01 -15.51 9.94
N ILE A 69 -11.25 -16.02 10.90
CA ILE A 69 -9.78 -15.95 10.93
C ILE A 69 -9.25 -17.39 10.86
N VAL A 70 -8.38 -17.63 9.90
CA VAL A 70 -7.69 -18.92 9.74
C VAL A 70 -6.23 -18.75 10.10
N THR A 71 -5.78 -19.41 11.15
CA THR A 71 -4.37 -19.36 11.57
C THR A 71 -3.60 -20.56 10.99
N LEU A 72 -2.47 -20.28 10.36
CA LEU A 72 -1.57 -21.29 9.81
C LEU A 72 -0.18 -21.10 10.42
N GLN A 73 0.17 -22.01 11.32
CA GLN A 73 1.50 -21.96 11.94
C GLN A 73 2.53 -22.60 11.03
N VAL A 74 3.60 -21.85 10.75
CA VAL A 74 4.74 -22.30 9.94
C VAL A 74 6.05 -22.10 10.70
N ALA A 75 7.05 -22.94 10.42
CA ALA A 75 8.32 -22.95 11.14
C ALA A 75 9.30 -21.84 10.69
N ALA A 76 8.83 -20.81 9.99
CA ALA A 76 9.65 -19.71 9.51
C ALA A 76 9.34 -18.44 10.32
N PRO A 77 10.31 -17.83 11.03
CA PRO A 77 10.10 -16.59 11.77
C PRO A 77 9.92 -15.38 10.86
N GLU A 78 10.48 -15.44 9.67
CA GLU A 78 10.41 -14.39 8.64
C GLU A 78 9.81 -14.95 7.36
N PHE A 79 9.51 -14.05 6.42
CA PHE A 79 8.96 -14.42 5.12
C PHE A 79 9.91 -15.35 4.34
N VAL A 80 9.39 -16.51 3.91
CA VAL A 80 10.05 -17.47 3.04
C VAL A 80 9.09 -17.86 1.92
N PRO A 81 9.40 -17.56 0.64
CA PRO A 81 8.46 -17.72 -0.48
C PRO A 81 7.87 -19.12 -0.62
N ASP A 82 8.72 -20.17 -0.56
CA ASP A 82 8.27 -21.55 -0.72
C ASP A 82 7.28 -21.98 0.39
N ILE A 83 7.53 -21.55 1.62
CA ILE A 83 6.65 -21.84 2.77
C ILE A 83 5.34 -21.08 2.65
N MET A 84 5.40 -19.80 2.25
CA MET A 84 4.21 -18.98 2.04
C MET A 84 3.35 -19.53 0.91
N GLU A 85 3.96 -19.92 -0.21
CA GLU A 85 3.26 -20.55 -1.34
C GLU A 85 2.49 -21.81 -0.87
N ALA A 86 3.14 -22.69 -0.11
CA ALA A 86 2.51 -23.90 0.41
C ALA A 86 1.35 -23.60 1.36
N ALA A 87 1.52 -22.65 2.29
CA ALA A 87 0.49 -22.26 3.24
C ALA A 87 -0.72 -21.60 2.56
N VAL A 88 -0.47 -20.73 1.59
CA VAL A 88 -1.55 -20.06 0.84
C VAL A 88 -2.30 -21.07 -0.04
N ASN A 89 -1.63 -22.02 -0.69
CA ASN A 89 -2.32 -23.09 -1.41
C ASN A 89 -3.20 -23.92 -0.47
N ALA A 90 -2.69 -24.30 0.71
CA ALA A 90 -3.45 -25.08 1.68
C ALA A 90 -4.73 -24.38 2.13
N VAL A 91 -4.69 -23.06 2.40
CA VAL A 91 -5.88 -22.31 2.81
C VAL A 91 -6.85 -22.07 1.64
N ILE A 92 -6.36 -21.87 0.43
CA ILE A 92 -7.20 -21.78 -0.78
C ILE A 92 -7.93 -23.10 -1.00
N GLU A 93 -7.24 -24.23 -0.91
CA GLU A 93 -7.84 -25.56 -1.06
C GLU A 93 -8.90 -25.82 0.03
N ALA A 94 -8.60 -25.50 1.28
CA ALA A 94 -9.50 -25.73 2.41
C ALA A 94 -10.75 -24.82 2.40
N ARG A 95 -10.69 -23.64 1.78
CA ARG A 95 -11.79 -22.64 1.79
C ARG A 95 -12.47 -22.46 0.43
N SER A 96 -11.82 -22.87 -0.65
CA SER A 96 -12.33 -22.72 -2.03
C SER A 96 -12.93 -21.33 -2.30
N PRO A 97 -12.18 -20.23 -2.04
CA PRO A 97 -12.69 -18.88 -2.24
C PRO A 97 -12.90 -18.57 -3.72
N SER A 98 -13.83 -17.68 -4.03
CA SER A 98 -13.94 -17.12 -5.39
C SER A 98 -12.92 -16.03 -5.65
N LEU A 99 -12.55 -15.29 -4.59
CA LEU A 99 -11.62 -14.17 -4.65
C LEU A 99 -10.57 -14.27 -3.53
N VAL A 100 -9.30 -14.13 -3.90
CA VAL A 100 -8.18 -14.01 -2.96
C VAL A 100 -7.57 -12.63 -3.09
N LEU A 101 -7.50 -11.90 -1.98
CA LEU A 101 -6.87 -10.58 -1.92
C LEU A 101 -5.55 -10.66 -1.16
N VAL A 102 -4.51 -10.09 -1.74
CA VAL A 102 -3.19 -9.95 -1.12
C VAL A 102 -2.70 -8.52 -1.25
N PRO A 103 -1.86 -8.00 -0.35
CA PRO A 103 -1.22 -6.70 -0.56
C PRO A 103 -0.33 -6.72 -1.81
N HIS A 104 -0.29 -5.63 -2.57
CA HIS A 104 0.68 -5.45 -3.66
C HIS A 104 2.04 -5.08 -3.05
N SER A 105 2.79 -6.06 -2.59
CA SER A 105 4.03 -5.94 -1.82
C SER A 105 5.16 -6.74 -2.42
N ILE A 106 6.39 -6.47 -1.96
CA ILE A 106 7.58 -7.24 -2.34
C ILE A 106 7.43 -8.71 -1.90
N ASP A 107 6.87 -8.95 -0.71
CA ASP A 107 6.67 -10.30 -0.18
C ASP A 107 5.65 -11.07 -1.05
N ALA A 108 4.54 -10.42 -1.42
CA ALA A 108 3.53 -11.02 -2.31
C ALA A 108 4.10 -11.40 -3.69
N PHE A 109 5.02 -10.62 -4.24
CA PHE A 109 5.68 -10.97 -5.51
C PHE A 109 6.45 -12.28 -5.45
N GLY A 110 6.89 -12.69 -4.27
CA GLY A 110 7.63 -13.93 -4.08
C GLY A 110 6.82 -15.21 -4.29
N TYR A 111 5.47 -15.16 -4.27
CA TYR A 111 4.64 -16.37 -4.33
C TYR A 111 3.34 -16.23 -5.14
N VAL A 112 2.71 -15.06 -5.17
CA VAL A 112 1.32 -14.92 -5.65
C VAL A 112 1.18 -15.26 -7.14
N ALA A 113 2.06 -14.72 -7.98
CA ALA A 113 2.03 -15.00 -9.43
C ALA A 113 2.30 -16.48 -9.72
N ALA A 114 3.19 -17.12 -8.94
CA ALA A 114 3.49 -18.53 -9.07
C ALA A 114 2.27 -19.40 -8.72
N ILE A 115 1.56 -19.09 -7.63
CA ILE A 115 0.32 -19.77 -7.24
C ILE A 115 -0.71 -19.65 -8.36
N ALA A 116 -0.95 -18.45 -8.86
CA ALA A 116 -1.95 -18.21 -9.90
C ALA A 116 -1.62 -18.98 -11.19
N ALA A 117 -0.35 -18.97 -11.62
CA ALA A 117 0.08 -19.67 -12.82
C ALA A 117 0.01 -21.21 -12.69
N LYS A 118 0.47 -21.76 -11.56
CA LYS A 118 0.47 -23.21 -11.32
C LYS A 118 -0.93 -23.80 -11.23
N ASN A 119 -1.87 -23.06 -10.65
CA ASN A 119 -3.24 -23.52 -10.42
C ASN A 119 -4.25 -23.02 -11.48
N GLY A 120 -3.80 -22.26 -12.46
CA GLY A 120 -4.66 -21.72 -13.52
C GLY A 120 -5.67 -20.68 -13.05
N TYR A 121 -5.42 -19.99 -11.92
CA TYR A 121 -6.28 -18.93 -11.39
C TYR A 121 -6.22 -17.67 -12.25
N GLY A 122 -7.24 -16.83 -12.16
CA GLY A 122 -7.18 -15.45 -12.64
C GLY A 122 -6.18 -14.65 -11.80
N PHE A 123 -5.43 -13.73 -12.41
CA PHE A 123 -4.47 -12.92 -11.67
C PHE A 123 -4.35 -11.51 -12.23
N SER A 124 -4.35 -10.53 -11.34
CA SER A 124 -3.93 -9.15 -11.65
C SER A 124 -3.17 -8.55 -10.47
N SER A 125 -2.16 -7.76 -10.79
CA SER A 125 -1.35 -7.03 -9.79
C SER A 125 -1.51 -5.52 -9.94
N ASP A 126 -1.15 -4.79 -8.88
CA ASP A 126 -1.25 -3.32 -8.82
C ASP A 126 -2.70 -2.81 -8.99
N VAL A 127 -3.65 -3.58 -8.46
CA VAL A 127 -5.08 -3.30 -8.53
C VAL A 127 -5.44 -2.19 -7.55
N PHE A 128 -6.21 -1.20 -7.99
CA PHE A 128 -6.67 -0.11 -7.13
C PHE A 128 -8.19 0.07 -7.11
N GLN A 129 -8.92 -0.66 -7.94
CA GLN A 129 -10.39 -0.72 -7.90
C GLN A 129 -10.84 -2.14 -8.24
N ILE A 130 -11.85 -2.62 -7.54
CA ILE A 130 -12.45 -3.94 -7.73
C ILE A 130 -13.96 -3.74 -7.71
N GLU A 131 -14.66 -4.28 -8.70
CA GLU A 131 -16.11 -4.19 -8.77
C GLU A 131 -16.71 -5.35 -9.56
N TYR A 132 -18.02 -5.53 -9.47
CA TYR A 132 -18.74 -6.47 -10.31
C TYR A 132 -19.62 -5.74 -11.32
N HIS A 133 -19.49 -6.12 -12.59
CA HIS A 133 -20.42 -5.77 -13.65
C HIS A 133 -21.32 -6.99 -13.96
N GLY A 134 -22.50 -7.03 -13.37
CA GLY A 134 -23.32 -8.25 -13.36
C GLY A 134 -22.58 -9.37 -12.58
N ASP A 135 -22.25 -10.46 -13.28
CA ASP A 135 -21.48 -11.56 -12.69
C ASP A 135 -19.98 -11.50 -12.96
N ALA A 136 -19.52 -10.59 -13.80
CA ALA A 136 -18.12 -10.45 -14.15
C ALA A 136 -17.37 -9.62 -13.08
N LEU A 137 -16.31 -10.20 -12.51
CA LEU A 137 -15.37 -9.48 -11.64
C LEU A 137 -14.44 -8.64 -12.50
N ILE A 138 -14.40 -7.35 -12.24
CA ILE A 138 -13.53 -6.38 -12.92
C ILE A 138 -12.48 -5.88 -11.92
N ALA A 139 -11.22 -5.95 -12.31
CA ALA A 139 -10.11 -5.36 -11.56
C ALA A 139 -9.48 -4.24 -12.38
N THR A 140 -9.44 -3.02 -11.84
CA THR A 140 -8.78 -1.89 -12.50
C THR A 140 -7.37 -1.72 -11.94
N ARG A 141 -6.41 -1.62 -12.86
CA ARG A 141 -4.99 -1.40 -12.55
C ARG A 141 -4.38 -0.30 -13.41
N GLY A 142 -3.24 0.23 -12.97
CA GLY A 142 -2.46 1.15 -13.79
C GLY A 142 -1.69 0.44 -14.90
N GLY A 143 -1.60 1.07 -16.06
CA GLY A 143 -0.78 0.62 -17.18
C GLY A 143 0.08 1.74 -17.76
N TYR A 144 1.09 1.35 -18.55
CA TYR A 144 2.00 2.28 -19.25
C TYR A 144 2.59 3.37 -18.35
N GLY A 145 3.10 2.96 -17.17
CA GLY A 145 3.64 3.90 -16.19
C GLY A 145 2.57 4.78 -15.53
N GLN A 146 1.40 4.22 -15.26
CA GLN A 146 0.24 4.91 -14.64
C GLN A 146 -0.44 5.96 -15.54
N LYS A 147 -0.20 5.90 -16.84
CA LYS A 147 -0.80 6.84 -17.80
C LYS A 147 -2.21 6.46 -18.23
N VAL A 148 -2.56 5.17 -18.12
CA VAL A 148 -3.89 4.65 -18.45
C VAL A 148 -4.38 3.70 -17.36
N ASN A 149 -5.69 3.61 -17.19
CA ASN A 149 -6.34 2.59 -16.40
C ASN A 149 -6.70 1.42 -17.32
N ILE A 150 -6.41 0.21 -16.87
CA ILE A 150 -6.70 -1.03 -17.58
C ILE A 150 -7.70 -1.80 -16.73
N GLU A 151 -8.86 -2.09 -17.28
CA GLU A 151 -9.82 -3.02 -16.72
C GLU A 151 -9.49 -4.44 -17.17
N VAL A 152 -9.45 -5.36 -16.22
CA VAL A 152 -9.13 -6.77 -16.44
C VAL A 152 -10.29 -7.63 -15.98
N GLU A 153 -10.80 -8.45 -16.89
CA GLU A 153 -11.79 -9.50 -16.62
C GLU A 153 -11.12 -10.87 -16.50
N PHE A 154 -11.81 -11.80 -15.85
CA PHE A 154 -11.29 -13.15 -15.60
C PHE A 154 -12.26 -14.24 -16.08
N PRO A 155 -12.59 -14.31 -17.37
CA PRO A 155 -13.59 -15.24 -17.89
C PRO A 155 -13.19 -16.69 -17.64
N GLY A 156 -14.14 -17.48 -17.10
CA GLY A 156 -13.95 -18.90 -16.85
C GLY A 156 -12.95 -19.25 -15.73
N LYS A 157 -12.55 -18.29 -14.90
CA LYS A 157 -11.66 -18.53 -13.77
C LYS A 157 -12.49 -18.75 -12.50
N PRO A 158 -12.40 -19.94 -11.87
CA PRO A 158 -13.18 -20.23 -10.65
C PRO A 158 -12.63 -19.49 -9.43
N ILE A 159 -11.33 -19.17 -9.43
CA ILE A 159 -10.64 -18.42 -8.38
C ILE A 159 -9.87 -17.29 -9.05
N VAL A 160 -10.00 -16.08 -8.49
CA VAL A 160 -9.23 -14.91 -8.92
C VAL A 160 -8.36 -14.43 -7.76
N VAL A 161 -7.10 -14.15 -8.04
CA VAL A 161 -6.13 -13.63 -7.07
C VAL A 161 -5.75 -12.22 -7.48
N LEU A 162 -5.98 -11.26 -6.58
CA LEU A 162 -5.69 -9.84 -6.83
C LEU A 162 -4.66 -9.32 -5.83
N ALA A 163 -3.55 -8.78 -6.35
CA ALA A 163 -2.60 -8.03 -5.54
C ALA A 163 -3.00 -6.55 -5.56
N VAL A 164 -3.51 -6.07 -4.43
CA VAL A 164 -4.15 -4.75 -4.28
C VAL A 164 -3.16 -3.73 -3.79
N ARG A 165 -3.11 -2.58 -4.46
CA ARG A 165 -2.25 -1.46 -4.12
C ARG A 165 -2.58 -0.91 -2.73
N SER A 166 -1.55 -0.64 -1.93
CA SER A 166 -1.71 0.00 -0.62
C SER A 166 -2.12 1.47 -0.75
N ASN A 167 -2.74 2.00 0.30
CA ASN A 167 -3.24 3.37 0.41
C ASN A 167 -4.34 3.73 -0.60
N VAL A 168 -5.12 2.73 -1.01
CA VAL A 168 -6.28 2.90 -1.89
C VAL A 168 -7.59 2.84 -1.10
N TYR A 169 -7.64 1.94 -0.13
CA TYR A 169 -8.78 1.76 0.74
C TYR A 169 -8.47 2.23 2.15
N LYS A 170 -9.46 2.78 2.85
CA LYS A 170 -9.29 3.11 4.27
C LYS A 170 -9.48 1.85 5.11
N PRO A 171 -8.72 1.66 6.20
CA PRO A 171 -9.01 0.60 7.16
C PRO A 171 -10.45 0.67 7.64
N PRO A 172 -11.10 -0.49 7.92
CA PRO A 172 -12.47 -0.49 8.43
C PRO A 172 -12.53 0.05 9.86
N GLU A 173 -13.63 0.73 10.17
CA GLU A 173 -13.91 1.20 11.53
C GLU A 173 -14.74 0.15 12.29
N GLY A 174 -14.46 0.02 13.59
CA GLY A 174 -15.16 -0.91 14.48
C GLY A 174 -14.53 -2.30 14.55
N THR A 175 -15.12 -3.14 15.42
CA THR A 175 -14.64 -4.49 15.73
C THR A 175 -15.65 -5.55 15.31
N SER A 176 -15.20 -6.80 15.16
CA SER A 176 -16.03 -7.98 14.97
C SER A 176 -15.62 -9.09 15.94
N THR A 177 -16.41 -10.14 15.97
CA THR A 177 -16.11 -11.36 16.73
C THR A 177 -16.07 -12.53 15.73
N PRO A 178 -15.00 -12.61 14.90
CA PRO A 178 -14.89 -13.65 13.89
C PRO A 178 -14.69 -15.04 14.53
N SER A 179 -15.13 -16.07 13.83
CA SER A 179 -14.74 -17.44 14.21
C SER A 179 -13.24 -17.63 13.95
N VAL A 180 -12.53 -18.27 14.87
CA VAL A 180 -11.11 -18.55 14.73
C VAL A 180 -10.91 -20.05 14.55
N SER A 181 -10.23 -20.42 13.45
CA SER A 181 -9.88 -21.80 13.15
C SER A 181 -8.37 -21.94 12.91
N SER A 182 -7.84 -23.14 13.05
CA SER A 182 -6.43 -23.45 12.75
C SER A 182 -6.35 -24.46 11.63
N LEU A 183 -5.46 -24.23 10.67
CA LEU A 183 -5.19 -25.16 9.58
C LEU A 183 -3.72 -25.61 9.63
N ALA A 184 -3.52 -26.90 9.59
CA ALA A 184 -2.18 -27.49 9.53
C ALA A 184 -1.59 -27.30 8.14
N VAL A 185 -0.32 -26.92 8.07
CA VAL A 185 0.45 -26.80 6.85
C VAL A 185 1.53 -27.86 6.84
N ALA A 186 1.62 -28.63 5.76
CA ALA A 186 2.71 -29.57 5.56
C ALA A 186 4.05 -28.82 5.48
N ALA A 187 5.07 -29.33 6.18
CA ALA A 187 6.41 -28.79 6.05
C ALA A 187 6.94 -29.00 4.63
N VAL A 188 7.41 -27.93 4.02
CA VAL A 188 8.02 -27.96 2.68
C VAL A 188 9.49 -27.57 2.78
N PRO A 189 10.37 -28.21 2.00
CA PRO A 189 11.76 -27.78 1.93
C PRO A 189 11.84 -26.43 1.23
N SER A 190 12.65 -25.51 1.77
CA SER A 190 12.98 -24.26 1.10
C SER A 190 14.46 -24.15 0.83
N ARG A 191 14.81 -23.58 -0.33
CA ARG A 191 16.18 -23.22 -0.70
C ARG A 191 16.61 -21.86 -0.16
N VAL A 192 15.67 -21.14 0.45
CA VAL A 192 15.88 -19.81 1.05
C VAL A 192 15.73 -19.93 2.55
N ARG A 193 16.62 -19.28 3.28
CA ARG A 193 16.52 -19.12 4.74
C ARG A 193 16.84 -17.69 5.12
N SER A 194 16.11 -17.17 6.09
CA SER A 194 16.46 -15.91 6.74
C SER A 194 17.74 -16.11 7.57
N LEU A 195 18.74 -15.26 7.39
CA LEU A 195 19.99 -15.31 8.14
C LEU A 195 19.95 -14.32 9.31
N ALA A 196 19.61 -13.08 9.03
CA ALA A 196 19.49 -12.02 10.00
C ALA A 196 18.62 -10.89 9.46
N PHE A 197 17.93 -10.22 10.36
CA PHE A 197 17.32 -8.92 10.09
C PHE A 197 18.31 -7.84 10.51
N ILE A 198 18.75 -7.01 9.56
CA ILE A 198 19.60 -5.86 9.84
C ILE A 198 18.68 -4.67 10.02
N GLU A 199 18.50 -4.23 11.25
CA GLU A 199 17.77 -3.02 11.54
C GLU A 199 18.46 -1.83 10.90
N PRO A 200 17.73 -0.98 10.13
CA PRO A 200 18.29 0.29 9.73
C PRO A 200 18.69 1.06 10.99
N PRO A 201 19.81 1.80 10.96
CA PRO A 201 20.20 2.61 12.11
C PRO A 201 19.03 3.51 12.50
N PRO A 202 18.80 3.77 13.81
CA PRO A 202 17.80 4.72 14.25
C PRO A 202 18.00 6.02 13.48
N SER A 203 17.03 6.42 12.69
CA SER A 203 17.07 7.75 12.08
C SER A 203 16.30 8.66 13.03
N ASP A 204 16.94 9.68 13.56
CA ASP A 204 16.28 10.77 14.28
C ASP A 204 15.41 11.61 13.32
N ASP A 205 15.24 11.12 12.10
CA ASP A 205 14.52 11.83 11.04
C ASP A 205 13.04 11.42 10.98
N VAL A 206 12.23 12.33 10.48
CA VAL A 206 10.78 12.25 10.46
C VAL A 206 10.30 11.20 9.46
N ASP A 207 9.25 10.45 9.81
CA ASP A 207 8.58 9.56 8.88
C ASP A 207 7.68 10.35 7.90
N MET A 208 8.18 10.54 6.69
CA MET A 208 7.47 11.22 5.60
C MET A 208 6.16 10.52 5.20
N THR A 209 6.01 9.22 5.47
CA THR A 209 4.81 8.46 5.10
C THR A 209 3.65 8.70 6.06
N ALA A 210 3.96 9.07 7.30
CA ALA A 210 2.99 9.38 8.35
C ALA A 210 2.65 10.88 8.44
N ALA A 211 3.40 11.75 7.76
CA ALA A 211 3.22 13.19 7.82
C ALA A 211 1.91 13.63 7.15
N GLU A 212 1.02 14.29 7.90
CA GLU A 212 -0.25 14.81 7.37
C GLU A 212 -0.11 16.12 6.60
N PHE A 213 0.91 16.93 6.95
CA PHE A 213 1.25 18.16 6.26
C PHE A 213 2.73 18.14 5.87
N ILE A 214 3.01 18.28 4.59
CA ILE A 214 4.37 18.29 4.04
C ILE A 214 4.61 19.61 3.30
N LEU A 215 5.65 20.33 3.70
CA LEU A 215 6.25 21.40 2.93
C LEU A 215 7.49 20.81 2.23
N SER A 216 7.47 20.75 0.91
CA SER A 216 8.53 20.10 0.13
C SER A 216 9.25 21.10 -0.74
N ILE A 217 10.59 21.09 -0.67
CA ILE A 217 11.46 21.98 -1.42
C ILE A 217 12.10 21.29 -2.61
N GLY A 218 12.23 22.05 -3.69
CA GLY A 218 12.90 21.60 -4.90
C GLY A 218 14.16 22.40 -5.19
N ARG A 219 14.78 22.11 -6.34
CA ARG A 219 16.01 22.78 -6.81
C ARG A 219 15.84 24.31 -6.97
N GLY A 220 14.62 24.82 -6.99
CA GLY A 220 14.34 26.27 -7.01
C GLY A 220 14.84 27.02 -5.79
N ILE A 221 15.22 26.36 -4.68
CA ILE A 221 15.86 27.02 -3.53
C ILE A 221 17.31 27.48 -3.84
N GLY A 222 17.90 27.06 -4.94
CA GLY A 222 19.20 27.50 -5.42
C GLY A 222 20.39 26.81 -4.77
N GLU A 223 20.58 26.97 -3.47
CA GLU A 223 21.74 26.48 -2.72
C GLU A 223 21.40 25.90 -1.34
N GLU A 224 22.33 25.16 -0.75
CA GLU A 224 22.15 24.46 0.54
C GLU A 224 21.85 25.41 1.71
N SER A 225 22.51 26.56 1.74
CA SER A 225 22.34 27.60 2.77
C SER A 225 20.88 28.03 2.93
N ASN A 226 20.08 27.93 1.86
CA ASN A 226 18.66 28.31 1.88
C ASN A 226 17.75 27.24 2.50
N VAL A 227 18.22 26.02 2.72
CA VAL A 227 17.43 24.94 3.34
C VAL A 227 16.93 25.35 4.74
N GLN A 228 17.76 26.06 5.50
CA GLN A 228 17.44 26.48 6.85
C GLN A 228 16.20 27.39 6.89
N LYS A 229 16.07 28.32 5.95
CA LYS A 229 14.88 29.21 5.83
C LYS A 229 13.60 28.42 5.68
N PHE A 230 13.60 27.37 4.82
CA PHE A 230 12.41 26.55 4.60
C PHE A 230 12.16 25.56 5.74
N ARG A 231 13.20 25.18 6.50
CA ARG A 231 13.05 24.42 7.73
C ARG A 231 12.30 25.24 8.78
N GLU A 232 12.73 26.46 9.02
CA GLU A 232 12.08 27.37 9.95
C GLU A 232 10.63 27.67 9.55
N LEU A 233 10.38 27.84 8.25
CA LEU A 233 9.01 27.98 7.74
C LEU A 233 8.17 26.72 8.00
N ALA A 234 8.72 25.53 7.71
CA ALA A 234 8.02 24.27 7.95
C ALA A 234 7.68 24.08 9.42
N ASP A 235 8.64 24.34 10.32
CA ASP A 235 8.46 24.24 11.77
C ASP A 235 7.35 25.22 12.24
N LYS A 236 7.37 26.46 11.76
CA LYS A 236 6.37 27.48 12.11
C LYS A 236 4.97 27.13 11.63
N LEU A 237 4.85 26.50 10.45
CA LEU A 237 3.58 26.05 9.90
C LEU A 237 3.09 24.71 10.48
N GLY A 238 3.90 24.04 11.29
CA GLY A 238 3.62 22.68 11.76
C GLY A 238 3.71 21.64 10.63
N ALA A 239 4.50 21.92 9.60
CA ALA A 239 4.70 21.04 8.45
C ALA A 239 5.97 20.18 8.60
N THR A 240 5.95 18.99 8.04
CA THR A 240 7.15 18.20 7.88
C THR A 240 7.92 18.67 6.64
N LEU A 241 9.21 19.05 6.80
CA LEU A 241 10.03 19.43 5.67
C LEU A 241 10.41 18.20 4.85
N GLY A 242 9.97 18.17 3.60
CA GLY A 242 10.34 17.18 2.58
C GLY A 242 11.14 17.79 1.44
N CYS A 243 11.60 16.95 0.51
CA CYS A 243 12.34 17.43 -0.64
C CYS A 243 12.13 16.60 -1.90
N SER A 244 12.44 17.20 -3.03
CA SER A 244 12.57 16.50 -4.31
C SER A 244 13.95 15.81 -4.42
N ARG A 245 14.07 14.84 -5.31
CA ARG A 245 15.29 14.04 -5.51
C ARG A 245 16.56 14.89 -5.69
N PRO A 246 16.60 15.98 -6.48
CA PRO A 246 17.82 16.80 -6.63
C PRO A 246 18.39 17.35 -5.34
N ILE A 247 17.55 17.65 -4.35
CA ILE A 247 17.98 18.12 -3.04
C ILE A 247 18.64 16.99 -2.23
N ALA A 248 18.04 15.78 -2.26
CA ALA A 248 18.59 14.61 -1.60
C ALA A 248 19.89 14.12 -2.28
N ASP A 249 19.95 14.12 -3.62
CA ASP A 249 21.14 13.73 -4.37
C ASP A 249 22.31 14.72 -4.14
N ALA A 250 22.02 16.01 -3.90
CA ALA A 250 23.01 17.02 -3.51
C ALA A 250 23.46 16.91 -2.03
N GLY A 251 22.79 16.07 -1.23
CA GLY A 251 23.10 15.89 0.20
C GLY A 251 22.58 17.00 1.11
N TRP A 252 21.77 17.94 0.60
CA TRP A 252 21.25 19.08 1.37
C TRP A 252 20.17 18.66 2.39
N LEU A 253 19.44 17.58 2.09
CA LEU A 253 18.55 16.90 3.03
C LEU A 253 18.78 15.38 2.92
N PRO A 254 18.55 14.63 4.00
CA PRO A 254 18.70 13.19 3.98
C PRO A 254 17.67 12.54 3.06
N LYS A 255 18.03 11.39 2.47
CA LYS A 255 17.18 10.63 1.54
C LYS A 255 15.86 10.18 2.16
N SER A 256 15.79 10.06 3.49
CA SER A 256 14.55 9.80 4.24
C SER A 256 13.47 10.86 3.99
N ARG A 257 13.85 12.10 3.67
CA ARG A 257 12.94 13.23 3.38
C ARG A 257 12.60 13.39 1.90
N GLN A 258 13.20 12.55 1.04
CA GLN A 258 12.90 12.59 -0.39
C GLN A 258 11.50 12.04 -0.67
N VAL A 259 10.65 12.82 -1.35
CA VAL A 259 9.34 12.40 -1.87
C VAL A 259 9.46 12.06 -3.35
N GLY A 260 8.87 10.93 -3.76
CA GLY A 260 8.84 10.50 -5.16
C GLY A 260 9.01 8.99 -5.34
N GLN A 261 9.08 8.54 -6.57
CA GLN A 261 9.16 7.13 -6.96
C GLN A 261 10.34 6.37 -6.30
N SER A 262 11.50 7.01 -6.19
CA SER A 262 12.70 6.44 -5.54
C SER A 262 12.89 6.91 -4.08
N GLY A 263 11.93 7.66 -3.56
CA GLY A 263 11.88 8.18 -2.20
C GLY A 263 10.70 7.62 -1.43
N LYS A 264 10.13 8.44 -0.57
CA LYS A 264 8.93 8.13 0.20
C LYS A 264 7.67 8.56 -0.54
N THR A 265 6.58 7.85 -0.29
CA THR A 265 5.24 8.27 -0.72
C THR A 265 4.59 9.05 0.41
N ALA A 266 3.97 10.18 0.11
CA ALA A 266 3.27 11.02 1.07
C ALA A 266 1.88 10.43 1.43
N SER A 267 1.88 9.21 2.03
CA SER A 267 0.70 8.35 2.14
C SER A 267 -0.39 8.92 3.04
N ALA A 268 -0.02 9.47 4.20
CA ALA A 268 -0.96 10.08 5.15
C ALA A 268 -1.20 11.57 4.87
N CYS A 269 -0.53 12.15 3.87
CA CYS A 269 -0.53 13.59 3.64
C CYS A 269 -1.88 14.09 3.14
N LYS A 270 -2.40 15.12 3.81
CA LYS A 270 -3.63 15.83 3.46
C LYS A 270 -3.36 17.13 2.74
N LEU A 271 -2.24 17.79 3.09
CA LEU A 271 -1.79 19.05 2.52
C LEU A 271 -0.33 18.96 2.10
N TYR A 272 -0.06 19.19 0.84
CA TYR A 272 1.28 19.19 0.26
C TYR A 272 1.60 20.55 -0.37
N VAL A 273 2.59 21.25 0.18
CA VAL A 273 3.06 22.52 -0.37
C VAL A 273 4.38 22.29 -1.10
N ALA A 274 4.38 22.45 -2.41
CA ALA A 274 5.55 22.26 -3.28
C ALA A 274 6.19 23.61 -3.60
N MET A 275 7.40 23.88 -3.10
CA MET A 275 8.12 25.14 -3.32
C MET A 275 9.36 24.91 -4.20
N GLY A 276 9.37 25.53 -5.39
CA GLY A 276 10.48 25.43 -6.34
C GLY A 276 10.69 24.03 -6.93
N ILE A 277 9.62 23.22 -7.00
CA ILE A 277 9.61 21.87 -7.56
C ILE A 277 9.05 21.92 -9.00
N SER A 278 9.76 21.32 -9.96
CA SER A 278 9.35 21.32 -11.36
C SER A 278 8.16 20.39 -11.68
N GLY A 279 7.95 19.34 -10.89
CA GLY A 279 6.88 18.37 -11.15
C GLY A 279 7.29 17.25 -12.09
N ALA A 280 8.54 16.79 -12.04
CA ALA A 280 8.96 15.59 -12.77
C ALA A 280 8.08 14.39 -12.37
N ILE A 281 7.78 13.50 -13.33
CA ILE A 281 6.88 12.34 -13.16
C ILE A 281 7.28 11.49 -11.93
N GLN A 282 8.58 11.35 -11.69
CA GLN A 282 9.11 10.60 -10.55
C GLN A 282 8.75 11.25 -9.21
N HIS A 283 8.71 12.58 -9.13
CA HIS A 283 8.27 13.29 -7.92
C HIS A 283 6.75 13.17 -7.75
N LEU A 284 6.01 13.39 -8.84
CA LEU A 284 4.55 13.29 -8.84
C LEU A 284 4.07 11.90 -8.39
N ALA A 285 4.80 10.84 -8.72
CA ALA A 285 4.46 9.47 -8.29
C ALA A 285 4.36 9.33 -6.76
N GLY A 286 5.09 10.14 -5.99
CA GLY A 286 5.06 10.10 -4.53
C GLY A 286 4.02 11.00 -3.87
N MET A 287 3.36 11.92 -4.61
CA MET A 287 2.50 12.92 -3.96
C MET A 287 1.22 13.30 -4.71
N LYS A 288 1.05 12.93 -5.99
CA LYS A 288 -0.11 13.33 -6.80
C LYS A 288 -1.48 12.89 -6.25
N HIS A 289 -1.50 11.90 -5.35
CA HIS A 289 -2.72 11.39 -4.70
C HIS A 289 -3.16 12.22 -3.49
N VAL A 290 -2.33 13.19 -3.05
CA VAL A 290 -2.65 14.06 -1.92
C VAL A 290 -3.87 14.93 -2.25
N SER A 291 -4.81 15.03 -1.31
CA SER A 291 -6.10 15.70 -1.54
C SER A 291 -5.98 17.19 -1.81
N THR A 292 -5.00 17.86 -1.21
CA THR A 292 -4.74 19.28 -1.42
C THR A 292 -3.26 19.51 -1.70
N ILE A 293 -2.97 19.92 -2.93
CA ILE A 293 -1.62 20.28 -3.38
C ILE A 293 -1.61 21.78 -3.68
N ILE A 294 -0.67 22.51 -3.06
CA ILE A 294 -0.36 23.89 -3.36
C ILE A 294 1.02 23.90 -4.02
N ALA A 295 1.13 24.47 -5.20
CA ALA A 295 2.40 24.58 -5.92
C ALA A 295 2.81 26.05 -6.05
N ILE A 296 4.06 26.34 -5.72
CA ILE A 296 4.67 27.67 -5.83
C ILE A 296 5.92 27.52 -6.68
N ASN A 297 5.95 28.19 -7.83
CA ASN A 297 7.06 28.14 -8.75
C ASN A 297 7.12 29.43 -9.57
N SER A 298 8.32 29.91 -9.86
CA SER A 298 8.50 31.09 -10.75
C SER A 298 8.27 30.76 -12.23
N ASP A 299 8.39 29.48 -12.63
CA ASP A 299 8.10 29.01 -13.97
C ASP A 299 6.62 28.64 -14.11
N ALA A 300 5.84 29.49 -14.80
CA ALA A 300 4.41 29.24 -15.04
C ALA A 300 4.13 27.97 -15.84
N ALA A 301 5.13 27.43 -16.57
CA ALA A 301 5.01 26.19 -17.35
C ALA A 301 5.44 24.94 -16.56
N ALA A 302 5.79 25.08 -15.27
CA ALA A 302 6.23 23.96 -14.46
C ALA A 302 5.14 22.89 -14.36
N SER A 303 5.52 21.62 -14.64
CA SER A 303 4.59 20.48 -14.65
C SER A 303 3.90 20.23 -13.32
N ILE A 304 4.43 20.75 -12.20
CA ILE A 304 3.82 20.63 -10.86
C ILE A 304 2.41 21.24 -10.83
N PHE A 305 2.15 22.28 -11.61
CA PHE A 305 0.84 22.92 -11.67
C PHE A 305 -0.27 22.00 -12.22
N SER A 306 0.09 20.99 -13.02
CA SER A 306 -0.89 20.04 -13.58
C SER A 306 -1.60 19.19 -12.53
N VAL A 307 -1.02 19.05 -11.33
CA VAL A 307 -1.58 18.27 -10.21
C VAL A 307 -1.96 19.16 -9.01
N ALA A 308 -1.64 20.46 -9.07
CA ALA A 308 -1.92 21.38 -7.99
C ALA A 308 -3.39 21.81 -7.99
N ARG A 309 -4.00 21.82 -6.81
CA ARG A 309 -5.31 22.43 -6.58
C ARG A 309 -5.21 23.97 -6.58
N TYR A 310 -4.08 24.48 -6.07
CA TYR A 310 -3.77 25.89 -6.07
C TYR A 310 -2.35 26.08 -6.60
N GLY A 311 -2.22 26.89 -7.65
CA GLY A 311 -0.93 27.24 -8.27
C GLY A 311 -0.63 28.72 -8.06
N VAL A 312 0.57 29.03 -7.59
CA VAL A 312 1.05 30.41 -7.42
C VAL A 312 2.32 30.58 -8.25
N VAL A 313 2.25 31.44 -9.24
CA VAL A 313 3.43 31.81 -10.03
C VAL A 313 4.11 33.00 -9.33
N ALA A 314 5.11 32.70 -8.52
CA ALA A 314 5.81 33.68 -7.69
C ALA A 314 7.23 33.19 -7.34
N ASP A 315 8.04 34.11 -6.81
CA ASP A 315 9.29 33.79 -6.17
C ASP A 315 9.02 33.05 -4.84
N ILE A 316 9.71 31.92 -4.62
CA ILE A 316 9.49 31.08 -3.44
C ILE A 316 10.00 31.72 -2.14
N PHE A 317 10.97 32.63 -2.22
CA PHE A 317 11.52 33.32 -1.06
C PHE A 317 10.56 34.41 -0.60
N GLU A 318 10.01 35.21 -1.53
CA GLU A 318 8.96 36.19 -1.23
C GLU A 318 7.73 35.53 -0.59
N MET A 319 7.32 34.38 -1.14
CA MET A 319 6.22 33.61 -0.58
C MET A 319 6.54 33.03 0.79
N ALA A 320 7.78 32.57 1.00
CA ALA A 320 8.20 32.08 2.31
C ALA A 320 8.15 33.18 3.37
N ASP A 321 8.63 34.37 3.03
CA ASP A 321 8.60 35.54 3.93
C ASP A 321 7.16 35.94 4.27
N ALA A 322 6.30 36.04 3.26
CA ALA A 322 4.88 36.38 3.47
C ALA A 322 4.15 35.34 4.35
N LEU A 323 4.43 34.03 4.15
CA LEU A 323 3.86 32.97 4.98
C LEU A 323 4.40 33.02 6.42
N GLN A 324 5.67 33.37 6.61
CA GLN A 324 6.25 33.55 7.94
C GLN A 324 5.62 34.71 8.69
N GLU A 325 5.34 35.85 8.03
CA GLU A 325 4.71 37.00 8.63
C GLU A 325 3.26 36.74 9.07
N GLN A 326 2.49 36.02 8.27
CA GLN A 326 1.08 35.73 8.53
C GLN A 326 0.83 34.59 9.53
N SER A 327 1.83 33.78 9.82
CA SER A 327 1.73 32.66 10.76
C SER A 327 2.10 33.04 12.20
N SER A 328 2.10 34.33 12.54
CA SER A 328 2.50 34.87 13.85
C SER A 328 1.35 34.86 14.86
#